data_6335232bb3b58b6d3da27e6ab9dc0c22
#
_entry.id   6335232bb3b58b6d3da27e6ab9dc0c22
#
_cell.length_a   1.000
_cell.length_b   1.000
_cell.length_c   1.000
_cell.angle_alpha   90.00
_cell.angle_beta   90.00
_cell.angle_gamma   90.00
#
_symmetry.space_group_name_H-M   'P 1'
#
loop_
_entity.id
_entity.type
_entity.pdbx_description
1 polymer ?
#
loop_
_entity_poly.entity_id
_entity_poly.type
_entity_poly.pdbx_seq_one_letter_code
_entity_poly.pdbx_strand_id
1 'polypeptide(L)'
;MSVFRLKTTECRVGVVGLYNAGKTVFLTSLINHLQDHDPDRFPLGGPETRIRKFHVHKPDDGWEQFNYAGSRDALVHGGRWPAKTRDRSQFVCQFERSDWRFSDCLLKLYDLPGERIADAAMVGRDFSAWSEHMLALIGNDAGYRACCAPYLEALKKSDAKEGDILRAYRLSLANLILNFKPLVSPSTFLLDVNGQPAKPDTPEKLAEGRCVGLDAASEFCPLPAQFRSRPDVLMRFESRYADYVERIVNPTIAALKSCTSLVVLVDVTMLLAGGVGMYDDNKQILRDLLDVLSPGEHPVFGPLTRGLSKVFLPHQWRPGGITRIAFAAPKLDLVHPSDRDRMLLLMKRMVEKDAKNRDGLKAEYF
;
A
#
# COMPACT_ATOMS: atom_id res chain seq x y z
N MET A 1 25.84 -16.75 32.42
CA MET A 1 26.94 -16.38 31.52
C MET A 1 26.36 -15.53 30.39
N SER A 2 26.62 -14.24 30.39
CA SER A 2 26.25 -13.34 29.28
C SER A 2 27.16 -13.66 28.11
N VAL A 3 26.62 -14.35 27.09
CA VAL A 3 27.33 -14.53 25.82
C VAL A 3 27.40 -13.17 25.17
N PHE A 4 28.60 -12.67 24.93
CA PHE A 4 28.84 -11.41 24.19
C PHE A 4 28.12 -11.47 22.84
N ARG A 5 27.03 -10.72 22.70
CA ARG A 5 26.34 -10.54 21.42
C ARG A 5 27.07 -9.51 20.63
N LEU A 6 27.63 -9.90 19.50
CA LEU A 6 28.48 -9.04 18.70
C LEU A 6 27.72 -8.16 17.70
N LYS A 7 26.47 -8.53 17.32
CA LYS A 7 25.72 -7.80 16.29
C LYS A 7 24.21 -8.05 16.36
N THR A 8 23.41 -7.00 16.30
CA THR A 8 21.98 -7.07 16.01
C THR A 8 21.76 -6.76 14.54
N THR A 9 21.11 -7.66 13.80
CA THR A 9 20.72 -7.41 12.42
C THR A 9 19.31 -6.85 12.40
N GLU A 10 19.16 -5.61 11.97
CA GLU A 10 17.86 -4.97 11.85
C GLU A 10 17.25 -5.27 10.48
N CYS A 11 16.02 -5.79 10.48
CA CYS A 11 15.22 -6.05 9.30
C CYS A 11 13.95 -5.18 9.37
N ARG A 12 13.78 -4.29 8.40
CA ARG A 12 12.62 -3.42 8.27
C ARG A 12 11.79 -3.88 7.09
N VAL A 13 10.59 -4.40 7.36
CA VAL A 13 9.72 -5.01 6.36
C VAL A 13 8.41 -4.22 6.28
N GLY A 14 8.18 -3.55 5.16
CA GLY A 14 6.89 -2.94 4.85
C GLY A 14 5.92 -3.99 4.29
N VAL A 15 4.70 -4.02 4.79
CA VAL A 15 3.64 -4.86 4.24
C VAL A 15 2.59 -3.96 3.61
N VAL A 16 2.46 -4.07 2.30
CA VAL A 16 1.55 -3.28 1.49
C VAL A 16 0.64 -4.21 0.67
N GLY A 17 -0.46 -3.69 0.23
CA GLY A 17 -1.42 -4.43 -0.59
C GLY A 17 -2.62 -3.54 -0.83
N LEU A 18 -3.25 -3.67 -1.96
CA LEU A 18 -4.42 -2.89 -2.32
C LEU A 18 -5.60 -3.18 -1.37
N TYR A 19 -6.68 -2.44 -1.57
CA TYR A 19 -7.90 -2.58 -0.78
C TYR A 19 -8.29 -4.06 -0.58
N ASN A 20 -8.58 -4.46 0.66
CA ASN A 20 -8.97 -5.82 1.04
C ASN A 20 -7.97 -6.96 0.70
N ALA A 21 -6.72 -6.67 0.42
CA ALA A 21 -5.71 -7.69 0.12
C ALA A 21 -5.32 -8.57 1.33
N GLY A 22 -5.95 -8.42 2.50
CA GLY A 22 -5.70 -9.30 3.66
C GLY A 22 -4.43 -8.97 4.46
N LYS A 23 -3.92 -7.74 4.41
CA LYS A 23 -2.69 -7.32 5.12
C LYS A 23 -2.69 -7.66 6.61
N THR A 24 -3.75 -7.25 7.33
CA THR A 24 -3.85 -7.48 8.78
C THR A 24 -3.85 -8.98 9.10
N VAL A 25 -4.52 -9.80 8.29
CA VAL A 25 -4.52 -11.27 8.44
C VAL A 25 -3.14 -11.83 8.19
N PHE A 26 -2.48 -11.39 7.11
CA PHE A 26 -1.11 -11.81 6.79
C PHE A 26 -0.13 -11.46 7.92
N LEU A 27 -0.15 -10.23 8.41
CA LEU A 27 0.71 -9.80 9.52
C LEU A 27 0.43 -10.59 10.80
N THR A 28 -0.84 -10.78 11.14
CA THR A 28 -1.23 -11.56 12.31
C THR A 28 -0.73 -13.01 12.20
N SER A 29 -0.88 -13.63 11.05
CA SER A 29 -0.37 -14.98 10.78
C SER A 29 1.15 -15.04 10.86
N LEU A 30 1.85 -14.09 10.22
CA LEU A 30 3.31 -14.01 10.24
C LEU A 30 3.83 -13.87 11.68
N ILE A 31 3.27 -12.97 12.48
CA ILE A 31 3.66 -12.76 13.87
C ILE A 31 3.41 -14.02 14.69
N ASN A 32 2.27 -14.69 14.49
CA ASN A 32 1.97 -15.94 15.18
C ASN A 32 3.00 -17.03 14.87
N HIS A 33 3.37 -17.18 13.59
CA HIS A 33 4.40 -18.16 13.19
C HIS A 33 5.81 -17.79 13.67
N LEU A 34 6.11 -16.52 13.89
CA LEU A 34 7.38 -16.11 14.48
C LEU A 34 7.40 -16.34 16.00
N GLN A 35 6.29 -16.10 16.68
CA GLN A 35 6.16 -16.26 18.14
C GLN A 35 6.12 -17.73 18.55
N ASP A 36 5.29 -18.53 17.88
CA ASP A 36 5.08 -19.95 18.12
C ASP A 36 5.72 -20.76 16.99
N HIS A 37 7.05 -20.60 16.83
CA HIS A 37 7.77 -21.07 15.67
C HIS A 37 7.86 -22.59 15.59
N ASP A 38 7.30 -23.13 14.53
CA ASP A 38 7.40 -24.53 14.10
C ASP A 38 8.13 -24.57 12.75
N PRO A 39 9.36 -25.11 12.67
CA PRO A 39 10.13 -25.14 11.44
C PRO A 39 9.50 -26.01 10.33
N ASP A 40 8.66 -26.98 10.66
CA ASP A 40 7.95 -27.81 9.67
C ASP A 40 6.84 -27.04 8.98
N ARG A 41 6.26 -26.05 9.64
CA ARG A 41 5.19 -25.20 9.11
C ARG A 41 5.69 -23.88 8.54
N PHE A 42 6.76 -23.36 9.09
CA PHE A 42 7.31 -22.05 8.72
C PHE A 42 8.86 -22.13 8.68
N PRO A 43 9.46 -22.69 7.63
CA PRO A 43 10.91 -22.83 7.54
C PRO A 43 11.60 -21.48 7.40
N LEU A 44 12.61 -21.23 8.23
CA LEU A 44 13.42 -20.01 8.25
C LEU A 44 14.84 -20.32 7.78
N GLY A 45 15.07 -20.31 6.47
CA GLY A 45 16.41 -20.48 5.88
C GLY A 45 16.89 -21.91 5.81
N GLY A 46 16.59 -22.78 6.77
CA GLY A 46 16.92 -24.20 6.77
C GLY A 46 15.90 -25.01 7.56
N PRO A 47 15.79 -26.33 7.31
CA PRO A 47 14.77 -27.17 7.92
C PRO A 47 14.92 -27.29 9.45
N GLU A 48 16.12 -27.12 9.97
CA GLU A 48 16.43 -27.19 11.40
C GLU A 48 16.49 -25.82 12.10
N THR A 49 16.29 -24.75 11.35
CA THR A 49 16.37 -23.40 11.93
C THR A 49 15.18 -23.12 12.83
N ARG A 50 15.44 -22.76 14.08
CA ARG A 50 14.42 -22.43 15.08
C ARG A 50 14.58 -21.01 15.58
N ILE A 51 13.47 -20.37 15.92
CA ILE A 51 13.44 -19.11 16.66
C ILE A 51 13.60 -19.43 18.15
N ARG A 52 14.43 -18.66 18.82
CA ARG A 52 14.63 -18.67 20.27
C ARG A 52 14.52 -17.26 20.82
N LYS A 53 14.15 -17.14 22.08
CA LYS A 53 14.10 -15.85 22.81
C LYS A 53 13.35 -14.77 22.06
N PHE A 54 12.10 -15.03 21.71
CA PHE A 54 11.25 -14.05 21.07
C PHE A 54 10.78 -12.99 22.09
N HIS A 55 11.05 -11.73 21.81
CA HIS A 55 10.67 -10.58 22.64
C HIS A 55 9.98 -9.52 21.78
N VAL A 56 8.85 -9.02 22.29
CA VAL A 56 8.13 -7.90 21.67
C VAL A 56 8.63 -6.60 22.28
N HIS A 57 8.90 -5.61 21.45
CA HIS A 57 9.30 -4.27 21.84
C HIS A 57 8.19 -3.26 21.53
N LYS A 58 8.30 -2.07 22.12
CA LYS A 58 7.46 -0.93 21.75
C LYS A 58 7.78 -0.48 20.32
N PRO A 59 6.81 0.07 19.59
CA PRO A 59 7.08 0.66 18.28
C PRO A 59 7.99 1.88 18.40
N ASP A 60 8.58 2.29 17.27
CA ASP A 60 9.35 3.52 17.18
C ASP A 60 8.45 4.74 17.43
N ASP A 61 9.02 5.88 17.82
CA ASP A 61 8.28 7.11 18.07
C ASP A 61 7.44 7.52 16.85
N GLY A 62 6.20 7.89 17.10
CA GLY A 62 5.24 8.29 16.07
C GLY A 62 4.56 7.14 15.32
N TRP A 63 4.74 5.90 15.75
CA TRP A 63 4.04 4.73 15.27
C TRP A 63 3.08 4.16 16.31
N GLU A 64 1.89 3.76 15.88
CA GLU A 64 0.98 2.99 16.73
C GLU A 64 1.44 1.53 16.83
N GLN A 65 1.14 0.91 17.97
CA GLN A 65 1.38 -0.53 18.14
C GLN A 65 0.40 -1.32 17.27
N PHE A 66 0.91 -2.19 16.40
CA PHE A 66 0.03 -3.13 15.69
C PHE A 66 -0.76 -3.99 16.67
N ASN A 67 -2.07 -3.99 16.53
CA ASN A 67 -2.99 -4.72 17.43
C ASN A 67 -3.00 -6.23 17.13
N TYR A 68 -1.88 -6.89 17.40
CA TYR A 68 -1.74 -8.34 17.17
C TYR A 68 -2.72 -9.15 18.01
N ALA A 69 -2.82 -8.85 19.32
CA ALA A 69 -3.66 -9.62 20.24
C ALA A 69 -5.14 -9.56 19.83
N GLY A 70 -5.67 -8.36 19.57
CA GLY A 70 -7.06 -8.20 19.14
C GLY A 70 -7.34 -8.80 17.77
N SER A 71 -6.37 -8.72 16.83
CA SER A 71 -6.51 -9.32 15.51
C SER A 71 -6.50 -10.84 15.57
N ARG A 72 -5.61 -11.42 16.38
CA ARG A 72 -5.57 -12.88 16.62
C ARG A 72 -6.84 -13.39 17.30
N ASP A 73 -7.32 -12.69 18.32
CA ASP A 73 -8.55 -13.05 19.01
C ASP A 73 -9.76 -13.03 18.07
N ALA A 74 -9.88 -12.01 17.24
CA ALA A 74 -10.94 -11.91 16.23
C ALA A 74 -10.94 -13.13 15.28
N LEU A 75 -9.76 -13.57 14.83
CA LEU A 75 -9.61 -14.70 13.91
C LEU A 75 -9.83 -16.04 14.59
N VAL A 76 -9.26 -16.26 15.78
CA VAL A 76 -9.22 -17.59 16.42
C VAL A 76 -10.50 -17.86 17.21
N HIS A 77 -10.96 -16.88 18.00
CA HIS A 77 -12.10 -17.04 18.89
C HIS A 77 -13.35 -16.34 18.37
N GLY A 78 -13.19 -15.20 17.70
CA GLY A 78 -14.33 -14.42 17.23
C GLY A 78 -14.94 -14.90 15.90
N GLY A 79 -14.26 -15.76 15.15
CA GLY A 79 -14.71 -16.22 13.81
C GLY A 79 -14.99 -15.05 12.84
N ARG A 80 -14.28 -13.92 13.03
CA ARG A 80 -14.50 -12.69 12.26
C ARG A 80 -13.19 -12.10 11.78
N TRP A 81 -13.26 -11.35 10.69
CA TRP A 81 -12.10 -10.63 10.19
C TRP A 81 -11.69 -9.50 11.13
N PRO A 82 -10.37 -9.25 11.31
CA PRO A 82 -9.88 -8.11 12.07
C PRO A 82 -10.38 -6.78 11.48
N ALA A 83 -10.44 -5.76 12.32
CA ALA A 83 -10.74 -4.41 11.86
C ALA A 83 -9.70 -3.95 10.84
N LYS A 84 -10.11 -3.09 9.90
CA LYS A 84 -9.20 -2.50 8.92
C LYS A 84 -8.18 -1.60 9.59
N THR A 85 -6.96 -1.62 9.05
CA THR A 85 -5.91 -0.68 9.41
C THR A 85 -6.31 0.71 8.94
N ARG A 86 -6.46 1.66 9.86
CA ARG A 86 -6.79 3.06 9.58
C ARG A 86 -5.56 3.93 9.56
N ASP A 87 -4.71 3.73 10.55
CA ASP A 87 -3.49 4.49 10.78
C ASP A 87 -2.28 3.58 10.57
N ARG A 88 -1.13 4.21 10.41
CA ARG A 88 0.13 3.48 10.30
C ARG A 88 0.47 2.83 11.62
N SER A 89 0.72 1.54 11.61
CA SER A 89 1.11 0.80 12.80
C SER A 89 2.37 -0.03 12.57
N GLN A 90 3.05 -0.36 13.66
CA GLN A 90 4.31 -1.08 13.64
C GLN A 90 4.27 -2.22 14.67
N PHE A 91 4.82 -3.37 14.30
CA PHE A 91 5.14 -4.44 15.22
C PHE A 91 6.65 -4.63 15.28
N VAL A 92 7.22 -4.55 16.46
CA VAL A 92 8.67 -4.69 16.67
C VAL A 92 8.94 -5.90 17.54
N CYS A 93 9.78 -6.81 17.06
CA CYS A 93 10.21 -7.95 17.83
C CYS A 93 11.70 -8.25 17.62
N GLN A 94 12.31 -8.86 18.62
CA GLN A 94 13.68 -9.34 18.58
C GLN A 94 13.70 -10.83 18.91
N PHE A 95 14.49 -11.60 18.16
CA PHE A 95 14.63 -13.03 18.36
C PHE A 95 16.01 -13.53 17.92
N GLU A 96 16.38 -14.68 18.49
CA GLU A 96 17.57 -15.41 18.07
C GLU A 96 17.19 -16.49 17.07
N ARG A 97 18.01 -16.67 16.04
CA ARG A 97 17.92 -17.82 15.13
C ARG A 97 18.97 -18.85 15.50
N SER A 98 18.61 -20.13 15.49
CA SER A 98 19.53 -21.21 15.88
C SER A 98 20.73 -21.38 14.92
N ASP A 99 20.58 -20.95 13.66
CA ASP A 99 21.62 -20.98 12.62
C ASP A 99 22.51 -19.72 12.61
N TRP A 100 22.15 -18.68 13.37
CA TRP A 100 22.95 -17.47 13.52
C TRP A 100 23.79 -17.51 14.79
N ARG A 101 25.09 -17.55 14.66
CA ARG A 101 25.98 -17.47 15.81
C ARG A 101 26.22 -16.01 16.19
N PHE A 102 26.01 -15.68 17.46
CA PHE A 102 26.33 -14.38 18.07
C PHE A 102 25.56 -13.18 17.48
N SER A 103 24.44 -13.38 16.82
CA SER A 103 23.61 -12.29 16.31
C SER A 103 22.13 -12.53 16.53
N ASP A 104 21.40 -11.44 16.80
CA ASP A 104 19.95 -11.42 16.92
C ASP A 104 19.34 -10.75 15.68
N CYS A 105 18.08 -11.04 15.43
CA CYS A 105 17.27 -10.33 14.47
C CYS A 105 16.36 -9.35 15.22
N LEU A 106 16.47 -8.06 14.93
CA LEU A 106 15.47 -7.04 15.28
C LEU A 106 14.59 -6.85 14.05
N LEU A 107 13.36 -7.36 14.13
CA LEU A 107 12.40 -7.27 13.04
C LEU A 107 11.40 -6.17 13.33
N LYS A 108 11.26 -5.25 12.39
CA LYS A 108 10.26 -4.19 12.40
C LYS A 108 9.30 -4.42 11.23
N LEU A 109 8.06 -4.73 11.52
CA LEU A 109 6.98 -4.90 10.55
C LEU A 109 6.15 -3.63 10.50
N TYR A 110 6.02 -3.05 9.32
CA TYR A 110 5.26 -1.81 9.09
C TYR A 110 3.94 -2.15 8.41
N ASP A 111 2.82 -1.87 9.10
CA ASP A 111 1.48 -1.98 8.55
C ASP A 111 1.01 -0.59 8.10
N LEU A 112 0.80 -0.44 6.82
CA LEU A 112 0.36 0.80 6.20
C LEU A 112 -1.02 0.60 5.58
N PRO A 113 -1.92 1.60 5.67
CA PRO A 113 -3.21 1.54 4.99
C PRO A 113 -3.01 1.25 3.50
N GLY A 114 -3.63 0.15 3.02
CA GLY A 114 -3.42 -0.32 1.65
C GLY A 114 -3.94 0.63 0.59
N GLU A 115 -4.95 1.36 0.95
CA GLU A 115 -5.58 2.38 0.15
C GLU A 115 -4.59 3.49 -0.25
N ARG A 116 -3.62 3.79 0.63
CA ARG A 116 -2.59 4.83 0.38
C ARG A 116 -1.52 4.45 -0.64
N ILE A 117 -1.50 3.19 -1.09
CA ILE A 117 -0.56 2.77 -2.13
C ILE A 117 -0.90 3.42 -3.48
N ALA A 118 -2.19 3.59 -3.77
CA ALA A 118 -2.63 4.28 -4.98
C ALA A 118 -2.15 5.75 -5.02
N ASP A 119 -1.94 6.36 -3.84
CA ASP A 119 -1.45 7.72 -3.73
C ASP A 119 0.04 7.87 -4.14
N ALA A 120 0.75 6.76 -4.37
CA ALA A 120 2.09 6.80 -4.96
C ALA A 120 2.10 7.55 -6.31
N ALA A 121 0.99 7.50 -7.05
CA ALA A 121 0.80 8.25 -8.28
C ALA A 121 0.86 9.79 -8.10
N MET A 122 0.72 10.30 -6.87
CA MET A 122 0.78 11.73 -6.57
C MET A 122 2.22 12.24 -6.38
N VAL A 123 3.16 11.34 -6.09
CA VAL A 123 4.54 11.71 -5.80
C VAL A 123 5.22 12.30 -7.03
N GLY A 124 5.73 13.51 -6.90
CA GLY A 124 6.42 14.22 -7.99
C GLY A 124 5.51 14.77 -9.09
N ARG A 125 4.20 14.66 -8.93
CA ARG A 125 3.22 15.29 -9.83
C ARG A 125 2.59 16.50 -9.15
N ASP A 126 2.42 17.57 -9.92
CA ASP A 126 1.56 18.68 -9.52
C ASP A 126 0.08 18.28 -9.66
N PHE A 127 -0.82 19.14 -9.18
CA PHE A 127 -2.25 18.91 -9.24
C PHE A 127 -2.77 18.71 -10.65
N SER A 128 -2.25 19.45 -11.64
CA SER A 128 -2.66 19.35 -13.06
C SER A 128 -2.28 18.00 -13.64
N ALA A 129 -1.02 17.59 -13.49
CA ALA A 129 -0.51 16.31 -13.99
C ALA A 129 -1.20 15.12 -13.32
N TRP A 130 -1.45 15.21 -12.00
CA TRP A 130 -2.22 14.20 -11.28
C TRP A 130 -3.67 14.14 -11.77
N SER A 131 -4.32 15.29 -11.95
CA SER A 131 -5.69 15.37 -12.47
C SER A 131 -5.82 14.76 -13.85
N GLU A 132 -4.90 15.07 -14.76
CA GLU A 132 -4.86 14.50 -16.11
C GLU A 132 -4.69 12.97 -16.07
N HIS A 133 -3.78 12.48 -15.21
CA HIS A 133 -3.58 11.05 -15.02
C HIS A 133 -4.85 10.35 -14.53
N MET A 134 -5.52 10.87 -13.50
CA MET A 134 -6.75 10.30 -12.95
C MET A 134 -7.91 10.30 -13.95
N LEU A 135 -8.08 11.41 -14.69
CA LEU A 135 -9.11 11.51 -15.71
C LEU A 135 -8.86 10.58 -16.89
N ALA A 136 -7.59 10.35 -17.26
CA ALA A 136 -7.22 9.37 -18.27
C ALA A 136 -7.56 7.93 -17.81
N LEU A 137 -7.25 7.57 -16.56
CA LEU A 137 -7.62 6.26 -16.01
C LEU A 137 -9.15 6.05 -16.06
N ILE A 138 -9.94 7.04 -15.63
CA ILE A 138 -11.40 7.00 -15.74
C ILE A 138 -11.85 6.85 -17.19
N GLY A 139 -11.15 7.50 -18.13
CA GLY A 139 -11.47 7.49 -19.55
C GLY A 139 -11.16 6.20 -20.29
N ASN A 140 -10.20 5.42 -19.82
CA ASN A 140 -9.67 4.26 -20.53
C ASN A 140 -10.59 3.02 -20.48
N ASP A 141 -11.42 2.90 -19.47
CA ASP A 141 -12.33 1.75 -19.31
C ASP A 141 -13.79 2.16 -19.30
N ALA A 142 -14.63 1.43 -20.04
CA ALA A 142 -16.07 1.74 -20.13
C ALA A 142 -16.78 1.57 -18.78
N GLY A 143 -16.39 0.61 -17.98
CA GLY A 143 -16.96 0.38 -16.64
C GLY A 143 -16.57 1.49 -15.67
N TYR A 144 -15.33 1.99 -15.74
CA TYR A 144 -14.91 3.16 -14.96
C TYR A 144 -15.69 4.41 -15.37
N ARG A 145 -15.85 4.66 -16.67
CA ARG A 145 -16.67 5.77 -17.16
C ARG A 145 -18.10 5.69 -16.68
N ALA A 146 -18.71 4.51 -16.70
CA ALA A 146 -20.08 4.31 -16.22
C ALA A 146 -20.20 4.60 -14.72
N CYS A 147 -19.26 4.10 -13.90
CA CYS A 147 -19.24 4.37 -12.46
C CYS A 147 -19.02 5.86 -12.15
N CYS A 148 -18.21 6.55 -12.96
CA CYS A 148 -17.86 7.95 -12.78
C CYS A 148 -18.77 8.92 -13.54
N ALA A 149 -19.85 8.44 -14.17
CA ALA A 149 -20.78 9.28 -14.93
C ALA A 149 -21.31 10.48 -14.13
N PRO A 150 -21.72 10.36 -12.85
CA PRO A 150 -22.18 11.52 -12.08
C PRO A 150 -21.13 12.64 -11.98
N TYR A 151 -19.86 12.27 -11.79
CA TYR A 151 -18.76 13.21 -11.71
C TYR A 151 -18.43 13.85 -13.07
N LEU A 152 -18.33 13.05 -14.11
CA LEU A 152 -18.07 13.53 -15.47
C LEU A 152 -19.17 14.50 -15.95
N GLU A 153 -20.43 14.26 -15.60
CA GLU A 153 -21.53 15.18 -15.89
C GLU A 153 -21.45 16.47 -15.05
N ALA A 154 -21.06 16.38 -13.79
CA ALA A 154 -20.85 17.58 -12.97
C ALA A 154 -19.74 18.47 -13.53
N LEU A 155 -18.67 17.88 -14.07
CA LEU A 155 -17.56 18.64 -14.67
C LEU A 155 -17.94 19.38 -15.95
N LYS A 156 -19.00 18.97 -16.67
CA LYS A 156 -19.45 19.64 -17.90
C LYS A 156 -20.22 20.94 -17.61
N LYS A 157 -20.73 21.11 -16.38
CA LYS A 157 -21.52 22.28 -16.00
C LYS A 157 -20.59 23.45 -15.70
N SER A 158 -20.70 24.54 -16.44
CA SER A 158 -19.85 25.74 -16.27
C SER A 158 -20.06 26.45 -14.93
N ASP A 159 -21.24 26.31 -14.34
CA ASP A 159 -21.66 26.93 -13.07
C ASP A 159 -21.63 25.97 -11.88
N ALA A 160 -21.15 24.73 -12.06
CA ALA A 160 -21.10 23.73 -10.99
C ALA A 160 -20.36 24.29 -9.76
N LYS A 161 -21.02 24.22 -8.60
CA LYS A 161 -20.40 24.63 -7.34
C LYS A 161 -19.40 23.56 -6.88
N GLU A 162 -18.39 24.00 -6.15
CA GLU A 162 -17.35 23.10 -5.58
C GLU A 162 -17.99 21.90 -4.84
N GLY A 163 -18.97 22.17 -3.95
CA GLY A 163 -19.64 21.12 -3.19
C GLY A 163 -20.40 20.10 -4.05
N ASP A 164 -20.94 20.51 -5.20
CA ASP A 164 -21.62 19.60 -6.12
C ASP A 164 -20.63 18.71 -6.86
N ILE A 165 -19.49 19.27 -7.25
CA ILE A 165 -18.39 18.52 -7.88
C ILE A 165 -17.85 17.47 -6.90
N LEU A 166 -17.54 17.84 -5.66
CA LEU A 166 -17.03 16.94 -4.63
C LEU A 166 -18.05 15.83 -4.29
N ARG A 167 -19.34 16.18 -4.19
CA ARG A 167 -20.40 15.20 -3.95
C ARG A 167 -20.49 14.20 -5.09
N ALA A 168 -20.45 14.68 -6.34
CA ALA A 168 -20.50 13.83 -7.52
C ALA A 168 -19.25 12.94 -7.63
N TYR A 169 -18.08 13.45 -7.24
CA TYR A 169 -16.85 12.66 -7.18
C TYR A 169 -16.94 11.55 -6.12
N ARG A 170 -17.39 11.86 -4.90
CA ARG A 170 -17.61 10.84 -3.85
C ARG A 170 -18.59 9.76 -4.29
N LEU A 171 -19.70 10.14 -4.94
CA LEU A 171 -20.65 9.18 -5.47
C LEU A 171 -20.01 8.28 -6.53
N SER A 172 -19.16 8.82 -7.38
CA SER A 172 -18.43 8.05 -8.38
C SER A 172 -17.45 7.07 -7.74
N LEU A 173 -16.72 7.50 -6.71
CA LEU A 173 -15.84 6.61 -5.94
C LEU A 173 -16.62 5.49 -5.26
N ALA A 174 -17.81 5.80 -4.71
CA ALA A 174 -18.70 4.82 -4.12
C ALA A 174 -19.16 3.77 -5.16
N ASN A 175 -19.54 4.22 -6.35
CA ASN A 175 -19.89 3.34 -7.45
C ASN A 175 -18.70 2.42 -7.85
N LEU A 176 -17.48 2.96 -7.93
CA LEU A 176 -16.29 2.18 -8.24
C LEU A 176 -16.06 1.09 -7.20
N ILE A 177 -16.15 1.42 -5.91
CA ILE A 177 -15.95 0.46 -4.82
C ILE A 177 -16.98 -0.66 -4.88
N LEU A 178 -18.27 -0.33 -5.06
CA LEU A 178 -19.36 -1.31 -5.11
C LEU A 178 -19.31 -2.19 -6.34
N ASN A 179 -18.74 -1.71 -7.44
CA ASN A 179 -18.53 -2.48 -8.66
C ASN A 179 -17.15 -3.13 -8.74
N PHE A 180 -16.44 -3.27 -7.60
CA PHE A 180 -15.12 -3.87 -7.52
C PHE A 180 -14.07 -3.25 -8.46
N LYS A 181 -14.17 -1.95 -8.68
CA LYS A 181 -13.25 -1.16 -9.51
C LYS A 181 -12.57 -0.07 -8.67
N PRO A 182 -11.64 -0.43 -7.79
CA PRO A 182 -11.04 0.51 -6.84
C PRO A 182 -10.00 1.42 -7.50
N LEU A 183 -10.42 2.27 -8.40
CA LEU A 183 -9.64 3.43 -8.81
C LEU A 183 -9.78 4.49 -7.72
N VAL A 184 -8.85 4.55 -6.78
CA VAL A 184 -9.04 5.40 -5.61
C VAL A 184 -7.76 6.19 -5.35
N SER A 185 -7.81 7.46 -5.71
CA SER A 185 -6.84 8.43 -5.24
C SER A 185 -7.51 9.82 -5.18
N PRO A 186 -7.55 10.52 -4.06
CA PRO A 186 -7.01 10.07 -2.78
C PRO A 186 -7.76 8.87 -2.21
N SER A 187 -6.98 7.90 -1.77
CA SER A 187 -7.44 6.58 -1.34
C SER A 187 -8.28 6.58 -0.07
N THR A 188 -8.31 7.68 0.65
CA THR A 188 -8.99 7.82 1.94
C THR A 188 -10.41 8.31 1.83
N PHE A 189 -10.88 8.71 0.63
CA PHE A 189 -12.28 8.95 0.44
C PHE A 189 -13.08 7.65 0.66
N LEU A 190 -14.11 7.69 1.47
CA LEU A 190 -15.08 6.61 1.67
C LEU A 190 -14.61 5.44 2.55
N LEU A 191 -13.88 5.69 3.61
CA LEU A 191 -13.45 4.57 4.45
C LEU A 191 -14.43 4.19 5.54
N ASP A 192 -15.15 5.11 6.14
CA ASP A 192 -16.04 4.78 7.25
C ASP A 192 -17.24 5.73 7.37
N VAL A 193 -18.39 5.16 7.62
CA VAL A 193 -19.54 5.87 8.18
C VAL A 193 -19.47 5.70 9.70
N ASN A 194 -19.25 6.79 10.44
CA ASN A 194 -19.26 6.82 11.92
C ASN A 194 -18.32 5.79 12.60
N GLY A 195 -17.17 5.49 11.99
CA GLY A 195 -16.21 4.56 12.59
C GLY A 195 -16.59 3.09 12.52
N GLN A 196 -17.68 2.73 11.87
CA GLN A 196 -18.04 1.35 11.56
C GLN A 196 -17.71 1.07 10.09
N PRO A 197 -17.18 -0.12 9.76
CA PRO A 197 -17.08 -0.52 8.37
C PRO A 197 -18.51 -0.51 7.80
N ALA A 198 -18.80 0.45 6.94
CA ALA A 198 -20.08 0.47 6.27
C ALA A 198 -20.20 -0.82 5.45
N LYS A 199 -21.27 -1.58 5.65
CA LYS A 199 -21.79 -2.44 4.62
C LYS A 199 -22.79 -1.57 3.86
N PRO A 200 -22.35 -0.83 2.84
CA PRO A 200 -23.24 0.07 2.14
C PRO A 200 -24.12 -0.75 1.24
N ASP A 201 -25.41 -0.55 1.39
CA ASP A 201 -26.40 -1.15 0.50
C ASP A 201 -26.50 -0.35 -0.81
N THR A 202 -26.12 0.93 -0.77
CA THR A 202 -26.22 1.84 -1.92
C THR A 202 -25.01 2.76 -2.03
N PRO A 203 -24.69 3.25 -3.27
CA PRO A 203 -23.63 4.20 -3.49
C PRO A 203 -23.80 5.51 -2.72
N GLU A 204 -25.05 5.98 -2.57
CA GLU A 204 -25.38 7.21 -1.86
C GLU A 204 -24.98 7.13 -0.39
N LYS A 205 -25.36 6.05 0.29
CA LYS A 205 -24.97 5.80 1.69
C LYS A 205 -23.45 5.72 1.87
N LEU A 206 -22.76 5.08 0.91
CA LEU A 206 -21.30 5.01 0.95
C LEU A 206 -20.68 6.40 0.72
N ALA A 207 -21.25 7.20 -0.18
CA ALA A 207 -20.78 8.55 -0.48
C ALA A 207 -21.00 9.56 0.68
N GLU A 208 -21.88 9.26 1.63
CA GLU A 208 -22.04 10.02 2.87
C GLU A 208 -20.93 9.78 3.87
N GLY A 209 -20.14 8.73 3.67
CA GLY A 209 -18.98 8.38 4.51
C GLY A 209 -17.94 9.49 4.54
N ARG A 210 -17.28 9.65 5.69
CA ARG A 210 -16.19 10.61 5.86
C ARG A 210 -14.88 10.04 5.33
N CYS A 211 -14.09 10.92 4.75
CA CYS A 211 -12.72 10.62 4.38
C CYS A 211 -11.86 10.47 5.64
N VAL A 212 -11.22 9.32 5.82
CA VAL A 212 -10.29 9.15 6.94
C VAL A 212 -9.04 9.99 6.69
N GLY A 213 -8.70 10.85 7.62
CA GLY A 213 -7.54 11.74 7.55
C GLY A 213 -7.74 13.02 6.74
N LEU A 214 -8.94 13.25 6.19
CA LEU A 214 -9.34 14.51 5.59
C LEU A 214 -10.61 15.01 6.24
N ASP A 215 -10.67 16.29 6.61
CA ASP A 215 -11.91 16.95 6.93
C ASP A 215 -12.61 17.42 5.63
N ALA A 216 -13.88 17.82 5.75
CA ALA A 216 -14.65 18.27 4.59
C ALA A 216 -14.05 19.52 3.89
N ALA A 217 -13.25 20.32 4.62
CA ALA A 217 -12.59 21.50 4.08
C ALA A 217 -11.32 21.15 3.29
N SER A 218 -10.77 19.97 3.50
CA SER A 218 -9.54 19.46 2.86
C SER A 218 -9.81 18.57 1.66
N GLU A 219 -11.07 18.29 1.31
CA GLU A 219 -11.42 17.46 0.17
C GLU A 219 -11.09 18.14 -1.16
N PHE A 220 -10.62 17.37 -2.11
CA PHE A 220 -10.35 17.78 -3.50
C PHE A 220 -10.66 16.62 -4.46
N CYS A 221 -10.71 16.90 -5.74
CA CYS A 221 -10.85 15.89 -6.79
C CYS A 221 -10.10 16.34 -8.05
N PRO A 222 -9.78 15.42 -8.99
CA PRO A 222 -9.10 15.80 -10.21
C PRO A 222 -9.96 16.75 -11.05
N LEU A 223 -9.39 17.81 -11.60
CA LEU A 223 -10.08 18.77 -12.44
C LEU A 223 -9.47 18.81 -13.84
N PRO A 224 -10.29 18.81 -14.90
CA PRO A 224 -9.80 18.96 -16.28
C PRO A 224 -9.30 20.39 -16.55
N ALA A 225 -8.45 20.53 -17.55
CA ALA A 225 -7.81 21.80 -17.92
C ALA A 225 -8.78 22.98 -18.14
N GLN A 226 -10.04 22.71 -18.49
CA GLN A 226 -11.07 23.74 -18.64
C GLN A 226 -11.33 24.55 -17.37
N PHE A 227 -11.03 23.99 -16.19
CA PHE A 227 -11.17 24.70 -14.90
C PHE A 227 -10.11 25.79 -14.70
N ARG A 228 -9.16 25.96 -15.61
CA ARG A 228 -8.28 27.15 -15.64
C ARG A 228 -9.05 28.47 -15.80
N SER A 229 -10.25 28.43 -16.36
CA SER A 229 -11.16 29.59 -16.42
C SER A 229 -11.83 29.92 -15.07
N ARG A 230 -11.64 29.06 -14.05
CA ARG A 230 -12.19 29.21 -12.69
C ARG A 230 -11.06 29.15 -11.66
N PRO A 231 -10.19 30.16 -11.63
CA PRO A 231 -8.96 30.14 -10.85
C PRO A 231 -9.22 30.03 -9.33
N ASP A 232 -10.35 30.54 -8.85
CA ASP A 232 -10.74 30.47 -7.45
C ASP A 232 -11.00 29.03 -6.98
N VAL A 233 -11.62 28.18 -7.78
CA VAL A 233 -11.84 26.76 -7.50
C VAL A 233 -10.54 25.98 -7.65
N LEU A 234 -9.82 26.23 -8.75
CA LEU A 234 -8.56 25.56 -9.07
C LEU A 234 -7.54 25.75 -7.95
N MET A 235 -7.26 27.00 -7.53
CA MET A 235 -6.30 27.31 -6.50
C MET A 235 -6.63 26.65 -5.15
N ARG A 236 -7.92 26.57 -4.78
CA ARG A 236 -8.31 25.85 -3.55
C ARG A 236 -8.01 24.36 -3.63
N PHE A 237 -8.28 23.73 -4.76
CA PHE A 237 -8.00 22.31 -4.93
C PHE A 237 -6.50 22.03 -5.03
N GLU A 238 -5.73 22.86 -5.70
CA GLU A 238 -4.27 22.79 -5.73
C GLU A 238 -3.67 22.90 -4.32
N SER A 239 -4.15 23.85 -3.52
CA SER A 239 -3.68 24.01 -2.12
C SER A 239 -4.00 22.78 -1.27
N ARG A 240 -5.21 22.23 -1.37
CA ARG A 240 -5.63 21.02 -0.63
C ARG A 240 -4.85 19.80 -1.07
N TYR A 241 -4.61 19.66 -2.37
CA TYR A 241 -3.78 18.62 -2.94
C TYR A 241 -2.35 18.67 -2.39
N ALA A 242 -1.73 19.85 -2.42
CA ALA A 242 -0.38 20.04 -1.91
C ALA A 242 -0.28 19.69 -0.42
N ASP A 243 -1.25 20.16 0.39
CA ASP A 243 -1.34 19.83 1.82
C ASP A 243 -1.50 18.32 2.07
N TYR A 244 -2.33 17.65 1.27
CA TYR A 244 -2.51 16.19 1.34
C TYR A 244 -1.21 15.44 1.00
N VAL A 245 -0.53 15.84 -0.07
CA VAL A 245 0.75 15.24 -0.48
C VAL A 245 1.79 15.40 0.63
N GLU A 246 1.90 16.60 1.21
CA GLU A 246 2.87 16.89 2.26
C GLU A 246 2.59 16.13 3.55
N ARG A 247 1.35 16.13 4.02
CA ARG A 247 0.99 15.56 5.33
C ARG A 247 0.75 14.07 5.32
N ILE A 248 0.33 13.49 4.20
CA ILE A 248 -0.13 12.11 4.14
C ILE A 248 0.72 11.27 3.18
N VAL A 249 0.88 11.71 1.94
CA VAL A 249 1.54 10.90 0.92
C VAL A 249 3.04 10.79 1.20
N ASN A 250 3.71 11.93 1.36
CA ASN A 250 5.16 11.97 1.57
C ASN A 250 5.61 11.20 2.83
N PRO A 251 4.97 11.33 4.01
CA PRO A 251 5.31 10.53 5.18
C PRO A 251 5.10 9.03 4.97
N THR A 252 4.06 8.62 4.25
CA THR A 252 3.79 7.22 3.94
C THR A 252 4.88 6.64 3.04
N ILE A 253 5.25 7.35 1.99
CA ILE A 253 6.31 6.95 1.08
C ILE A 253 7.68 6.96 1.77
N ALA A 254 7.96 7.94 2.64
CA ALA A 254 9.19 7.97 3.42
C ALA A 254 9.30 6.76 4.34
N ALA A 255 8.19 6.35 4.97
CA ALA A 255 8.14 5.13 5.78
C ALA A 255 8.46 3.87 4.95
N LEU A 256 7.88 3.74 3.76
CA LEU A 256 8.19 2.64 2.84
C LEU A 256 9.65 2.65 2.40
N LYS A 257 10.20 3.81 2.02
CA LYS A 257 11.61 3.97 1.63
C LYS A 257 12.58 3.63 2.75
N SER A 258 12.16 3.73 4.02
CA SER A 258 12.97 3.33 5.17
C SER A 258 13.07 1.81 5.32
N CYS A 259 12.21 1.03 4.68
CA CYS A 259 12.22 -0.42 4.74
C CYS A 259 13.40 -1.01 3.95
N THR A 260 13.89 -2.16 4.40
CA THR A 260 14.91 -2.96 3.69
C THR A 260 14.29 -3.98 2.75
N SER A 261 13.06 -4.36 3.05
CA SER A 261 12.28 -5.34 2.29
C SER A 261 10.81 -4.92 2.25
N LEU A 262 10.11 -5.36 1.22
CA LEU A 262 8.69 -5.09 1.02
C LEU A 262 7.95 -6.40 0.73
N VAL A 263 6.79 -6.58 1.34
CA VAL A 263 5.81 -7.60 0.96
C VAL A 263 4.63 -6.90 0.32
N VAL A 264 4.34 -7.26 -0.92
CA VAL A 264 3.24 -6.69 -1.70
C VAL A 264 2.17 -7.77 -1.87
N LEU A 265 1.02 -7.58 -1.24
CA LEU A 265 -0.11 -8.49 -1.35
C LEU A 265 -0.97 -8.11 -2.56
N VAL A 266 -1.13 -9.05 -3.48
CA VAL A 266 -1.93 -8.87 -4.71
C VAL A 266 -3.09 -9.86 -4.70
N ASP A 267 -4.30 -9.35 -4.50
CA ASP A 267 -5.52 -10.18 -4.53
C ASP A 267 -5.90 -10.54 -5.97
N VAL A 268 -5.34 -11.62 -6.48
CA VAL A 268 -5.55 -12.08 -7.86
C VAL A 268 -7.00 -12.52 -8.09
N THR A 269 -7.69 -13.02 -7.06
CA THR A 269 -9.09 -13.41 -7.18
C THR A 269 -9.98 -12.21 -7.47
N MET A 270 -9.69 -11.10 -6.82
CA MET A 270 -10.38 -9.83 -7.02
C MET A 270 -10.08 -9.21 -8.39
N LEU A 271 -8.82 -9.34 -8.87
CA LEU A 271 -8.45 -8.91 -10.23
C LEU A 271 -9.26 -9.61 -11.31
N LEU A 272 -9.45 -10.91 -11.17
CA LEU A 272 -10.24 -11.70 -12.13
C LEU A 272 -11.72 -11.33 -12.08
N ALA A 273 -12.27 -11.13 -10.88
CA ALA A 273 -13.66 -10.69 -10.72
C ALA A 273 -13.92 -9.30 -11.34
N GLY A 274 -12.93 -8.40 -11.27
CA GLY A 274 -13.02 -7.04 -11.79
C GLY A 274 -12.75 -6.90 -13.30
N GLY A 275 -12.18 -7.93 -13.93
CA GLY A 275 -11.88 -7.96 -15.36
C GLY A 275 -10.63 -7.17 -15.78
N VAL A 276 -10.47 -6.98 -17.09
CA VAL A 276 -9.25 -6.45 -17.71
C VAL A 276 -8.90 -5.05 -17.20
N GLY A 277 -9.87 -4.15 -17.11
CA GLY A 277 -9.63 -2.78 -16.61
C GLY A 277 -9.04 -2.77 -15.21
N MET A 278 -9.55 -3.62 -14.31
CA MET A 278 -9.01 -3.74 -12.96
C MET A 278 -7.59 -4.29 -12.93
N TYR A 279 -7.26 -5.23 -13.81
CA TYR A 279 -5.91 -5.74 -13.97
C TYR A 279 -4.93 -4.64 -14.38
N ASP A 280 -5.28 -3.85 -15.40
CA ASP A 280 -4.44 -2.78 -15.92
C ASP A 280 -4.21 -1.66 -14.91
N ASP A 281 -5.25 -1.28 -14.14
CA ASP A 281 -5.13 -0.26 -13.10
C ASP A 281 -4.29 -0.70 -11.93
N ASN A 282 -4.48 -1.94 -11.44
CA ASN A 282 -3.64 -2.48 -10.38
C ASN A 282 -2.17 -2.57 -10.84
N LYS A 283 -1.94 -2.97 -12.08
CA LYS A 283 -0.61 -2.95 -12.68
C LYS A 283 -0.01 -1.55 -12.70
N GLN A 284 -0.80 -0.54 -13.04
CA GLN A 284 -0.33 0.84 -13.05
C GLN A 284 -0.02 1.35 -11.64
N ILE A 285 -0.89 1.07 -10.65
CA ILE A 285 -0.66 1.44 -9.24
C ILE A 285 0.64 0.79 -8.72
N LEU A 286 0.84 -0.50 -9.00
CA LEU A 286 2.07 -1.18 -8.59
C LEU A 286 3.31 -0.64 -9.31
N ARG A 287 3.19 -0.24 -10.57
CA ARG A 287 4.26 0.43 -11.30
C ARG A 287 4.60 1.77 -10.66
N ASP A 288 3.62 2.63 -10.41
CA ASP A 288 3.82 3.94 -9.76
C ASP A 288 4.48 3.75 -8.37
N LEU A 289 4.04 2.77 -7.59
CA LEU A 289 4.66 2.43 -6.31
C LEU A 289 6.14 2.02 -6.48
N LEU A 290 6.41 1.12 -7.40
CA LEU A 290 7.77 0.65 -7.67
C LEU A 290 8.65 1.78 -8.19
N ASP A 291 8.15 2.70 -9.02
CA ASP A 291 8.87 3.86 -9.53
C ASP A 291 9.28 4.79 -8.39
N VAL A 292 8.37 5.07 -7.48
CA VAL A 292 8.63 5.91 -6.31
C VAL A 292 9.60 5.27 -5.32
N LEU A 293 9.56 3.95 -5.17
CA LEU A 293 10.43 3.19 -4.24
C LEU A 293 11.81 2.83 -4.82
N SER A 294 12.01 3.04 -6.12
CA SER A 294 13.32 2.73 -6.74
C SER A 294 14.42 3.61 -6.18
N PRO A 295 15.59 3.04 -5.89
CA PRO A 295 16.76 3.81 -5.52
C PRO A 295 17.32 4.50 -6.78
N GLY A 296 16.71 5.60 -7.19
CA GLY A 296 17.16 6.27 -8.39
C GLY A 296 16.55 7.64 -8.53
N GLU A 297 17.44 8.59 -8.73
CA GLU A 297 17.19 9.96 -9.14
C GLU A 297 16.67 10.91 -8.06
N HIS A 298 17.50 11.16 -7.04
CA HIS A 298 17.49 12.49 -6.46
C HIS A 298 17.94 13.48 -7.57
N PRO A 299 17.10 14.42 -7.98
CA PRO A 299 17.48 15.39 -9.01
C PRO A 299 18.64 16.30 -8.60
N VAL A 300 19.07 16.25 -7.32
CA VAL A 300 20.13 17.11 -6.76
C VAL A 300 21.53 16.46 -6.81
N PHE A 301 21.61 15.14 -6.95
CA PHE A 301 22.91 14.45 -7.03
C PHE A 301 22.98 13.61 -8.30
N GLY A 302 23.45 14.24 -9.36
CA GLY A 302 23.57 13.67 -10.69
C GLY A 302 24.52 12.45 -10.82
N PRO A 303 24.78 12.01 -12.04
CA PRO A 303 25.44 10.72 -12.35
C PRO A 303 26.82 10.49 -11.71
N LEU A 304 27.49 11.53 -11.19
CA LEU A 304 28.81 11.40 -10.53
C LEU A 304 28.77 10.63 -9.20
N THR A 305 27.65 10.70 -8.45
CA THR A 305 27.56 9.99 -7.16
C THR A 305 27.19 8.53 -7.30
N ARG A 306 26.59 8.12 -8.44
CA ARG A 306 26.29 6.70 -8.73
C ARG A 306 27.56 5.84 -8.85
N GLY A 307 28.63 6.39 -9.42
CA GLY A 307 29.90 5.70 -9.59
C GLY A 307 30.66 5.51 -8.28
N LEU A 308 30.70 6.54 -7.45
CA LEU A 308 31.47 6.57 -6.22
C LEU A 308 30.80 5.76 -5.09
N SER A 309 29.47 5.76 -4.97
CA SER A 309 28.78 5.00 -3.92
C SER A 309 28.79 3.48 -4.14
N LYS A 310 28.87 3.03 -5.41
CA LYS A 310 28.97 1.59 -5.73
C LYS A 310 30.36 1.01 -5.44
N VAL A 311 31.40 1.82 -5.45
CA VAL A 311 32.80 1.35 -5.37
C VAL A 311 33.40 1.47 -3.96
N PHE A 312 32.99 2.47 -3.17
CA PHE A 312 33.69 2.81 -1.91
C PHE A 312 32.91 2.52 -0.62
N LEU A 313 31.62 2.19 -0.67
CA LEU A 313 30.88 1.87 0.56
C LEU A 313 30.64 0.37 0.67
N PRO A 314 31.09 -0.27 1.78
CA PRO A 314 30.67 -1.63 2.08
C PRO A 314 29.15 -1.75 2.04
N HIS A 315 28.64 -2.91 1.63
CA HIS A 315 27.20 -3.18 1.48
C HIS A 315 26.36 -2.80 2.72
N GLN A 316 27.01 -2.75 3.88
CA GLN A 316 26.43 -2.38 5.18
C GLN A 316 26.23 -0.85 5.38
N TRP A 317 26.87 -0.02 4.57
CA TRP A 317 26.87 1.45 4.68
C TRP A 317 26.13 2.15 3.53
N ARG A 318 25.51 1.38 2.64
CA ARG A 318 24.66 1.96 1.60
C ARG A 318 23.42 2.54 2.27
N PRO A 319 23.05 3.81 2.01
CA PRO A 319 21.82 4.37 2.53
C PRO A 319 20.66 3.45 2.13
N GLY A 320 19.87 3.03 3.13
CA GLY A 320 18.88 2.00 3.03
C GLY A 320 17.87 2.29 1.94
N GLY A 321 17.75 1.37 1.01
CA GLY A 321 16.67 1.27 0.06
C GLY A 321 16.15 -0.16 0.06
N ILE A 322 14.96 -0.36 -0.47
CA ILE A 322 14.36 -1.68 -0.62
C ILE A 322 15.23 -2.49 -1.58
N THR A 323 15.79 -3.58 -1.07
CA THR A 323 16.63 -4.51 -1.85
C THR A 323 15.91 -5.80 -2.20
N ARG A 324 14.79 -6.09 -1.51
CA ARG A 324 13.99 -7.30 -1.70
C ARG A 324 12.51 -6.96 -1.71
N ILE A 325 11.79 -7.52 -2.67
CA ILE A 325 10.32 -7.46 -2.72
C ILE A 325 9.79 -8.89 -2.87
N ALA A 326 8.83 -9.23 -2.01
CA ALA A 326 8.03 -10.44 -2.12
C ALA A 326 6.63 -10.06 -2.61
N PHE A 327 6.23 -10.55 -3.78
CA PHE A 327 4.86 -10.48 -4.24
C PHE A 327 4.14 -11.74 -3.78
N ALA A 328 3.08 -11.58 -3.01
CA ALA A 328 2.30 -12.70 -2.49
C ALA A 328 0.83 -12.57 -2.92
N ALA A 329 0.27 -13.69 -3.39
CA ALA A 329 -1.13 -13.80 -3.75
C ALA A 329 -1.93 -14.38 -2.57
N PRO A 330 -2.56 -13.54 -1.74
CA PRO A 330 -3.42 -14.02 -0.66
C PRO A 330 -4.69 -14.66 -1.23
N LYS A 331 -5.41 -15.41 -0.37
CA LYS A 331 -6.71 -16.03 -0.69
C LYS A 331 -6.66 -17.10 -1.78
N LEU A 332 -5.49 -17.65 -2.09
CA LEU A 332 -5.38 -18.78 -3.02
C LEU A 332 -6.03 -20.07 -2.48
N ASP A 333 -6.32 -20.12 -1.19
CA ASP A 333 -7.13 -21.16 -0.55
C ASP A 333 -8.57 -21.19 -1.07
N LEU A 334 -9.10 -20.06 -1.54
CA LEU A 334 -10.42 -19.93 -2.16
C LEU A 334 -10.47 -20.41 -3.61
N VAL A 335 -9.30 -20.70 -4.21
CA VAL A 335 -9.16 -21.08 -5.60
C VAL A 335 -8.94 -22.59 -5.68
N HIS A 336 -9.56 -23.23 -6.69
CA HIS A 336 -9.34 -24.65 -6.92
C HIS A 336 -7.84 -24.95 -7.10
N PRO A 337 -7.29 -26.03 -6.53
CA PRO A 337 -5.85 -26.31 -6.57
C PRO A 337 -5.26 -26.33 -7.99
N SER A 338 -6.00 -26.80 -9.01
CA SER A 338 -5.56 -26.80 -10.41
C SER A 338 -5.31 -25.42 -11.02
N ASP A 339 -5.84 -24.37 -10.43
CA ASP A 339 -5.75 -23.00 -10.97
C ASP A 339 -4.79 -22.11 -10.20
N ARG A 340 -4.26 -22.56 -9.05
CA ARG A 340 -3.35 -21.78 -8.21
C ARG A 340 -2.09 -21.36 -8.96
N ASP A 341 -1.47 -22.27 -9.71
CA ASP A 341 -0.26 -21.96 -10.49
C ASP A 341 -0.53 -20.93 -11.58
N ARG A 342 -1.72 -20.97 -12.19
CA ARG A 342 -2.14 -19.97 -13.18
C ARG A 342 -2.34 -18.61 -12.56
N MET A 343 -2.87 -18.54 -11.34
CA MET A 343 -3.02 -17.29 -10.58
C MET A 343 -1.67 -16.67 -10.23
N LEU A 344 -0.74 -17.49 -9.74
CA LEU A 344 0.63 -17.04 -9.47
C LEU A 344 1.33 -16.56 -10.74
N LEU A 345 1.14 -17.26 -11.86
CA LEU A 345 1.68 -16.83 -13.15
C LEU A 345 1.07 -15.51 -13.62
N LEU A 346 -0.23 -15.29 -13.40
CA LEU A 346 -0.90 -14.02 -13.72
C LEU A 346 -0.31 -12.87 -12.91
N MET A 347 -0.18 -13.03 -11.60
CA MET A 347 0.46 -12.05 -10.72
C MET A 347 1.89 -11.77 -11.16
N LYS A 348 2.68 -12.80 -11.43
CA LYS A 348 4.05 -12.65 -11.89
C LYS A 348 4.13 -11.84 -13.18
N ARG A 349 3.32 -12.15 -14.18
CA ARG A 349 3.28 -11.40 -15.46
C ARG A 349 2.90 -9.94 -15.28
N MET A 350 2.09 -9.62 -14.28
CA MET A 350 1.67 -8.25 -13.99
C MET A 350 2.83 -7.36 -13.55
N VAL A 351 3.77 -7.90 -12.75
CA VAL A 351 4.80 -7.10 -12.07
C VAL A 351 6.24 -7.42 -12.49
N GLU A 352 6.49 -8.57 -13.11
CA GLU A 352 7.84 -9.07 -13.36
C GLU A 352 8.69 -8.12 -14.22
N LYS A 353 8.10 -7.54 -15.27
CA LYS A 353 8.82 -6.61 -16.16
C LYS A 353 9.27 -5.36 -15.41
N ASP A 354 8.39 -4.81 -14.61
CA ASP A 354 8.65 -3.58 -13.87
C ASP A 354 9.62 -3.82 -12.69
N ALA A 355 9.58 -5.01 -12.07
CA ALA A 355 10.52 -5.41 -11.02
C ALA A 355 11.93 -5.73 -11.56
N LYS A 356 12.04 -6.42 -12.71
CA LYS A 356 13.33 -6.80 -13.32
C LYS A 356 14.12 -5.62 -13.87
N ASN A 357 13.44 -4.57 -14.30
CA ASN A 357 14.09 -3.38 -14.87
C ASN A 357 14.79 -2.50 -13.81
N ARG A 358 14.88 -2.97 -12.55
CA ARG A 358 15.40 -2.19 -11.43
C ARG A 358 16.68 -2.80 -10.89
N ASP A 359 17.79 -2.11 -11.08
CA ASP A 359 19.10 -2.53 -10.61
C ASP A 359 19.13 -2.76 -9.10
N GLY A 360 19.55 -3.95 -8.67
CA GLY A 360 19.75 -4.30 -7.27
C GLY A 360 18.49 -4.70 -6.49
N LEU A 361 17.33 -4.78 -7.15
CA LEU A 361 16.10 -5.28 -6.55
C LEU A 361 15.93 -6.79 -6.81
N LYS A 362 15.80 -7.57 -5.75
CA LYS A 362 15.46 -9.00 -5.83
C LYS A 362 13.96 -9.19 -5.63
N ALA A 363 13.26 -9.69 -6.62
CA ALA A 363 11.83 -9.99 -6.54
C ALA A 363 11.58 -11.49 -6.40
N GLU A 364 10.69 -11.87 -5.49
CA GLU A 364 10.22 -13.24 -5.26
C GLU A 364 8.69 -13.29 -5.35
N TYR A 365 8.10 -14.45 -5.68
CA TYR A 365 6.68 -14.58 -6.00
C TYR A 365 6.12 -15.83 -5.29
N PHE A 366 5.04 -15.67 -4.52
CA PHE A 366 4.43 -16.68 -3.66
C PHE A 366 2.92 -16.73 -3.80
#